data_dbca39123469a640259700e14ec86518
#
_entry.id   dbca39123469a640259700e14ec86518
#
_cell.length_a   1.000
_cell.length_b   1.000
_cell.length_c   1.000
_cell.angle_alpha   90.00
_cell.angle_beta   90.00
_cell.angle_gamma   90.00
#
_symmetry.space_group_name_H-M   'P 1'
#
loop_
_entity.id
_entity.type
_entity.pdbx_description
1 polymer ?
#
loop_
_entity_poly.entity_id
_entity_poly.type
_entity_poly.pdbx_seq_one_letter_code
_entity_poly.pdbx_strand_id
1 'polypeptide(L)'
;LDGRFKEAYCDWEFDQAQLAELTLPEVQVTTWGGWVLINMDLDAPPFENYAATLMEHFVRWSPEDRYVSLHVEKKIRCNWKIAMEAFIESYHAIQTHPQILGFTGGDNSQYDVFGDHLSRTITAQGIPNPGQADRYSVQESVESMTGPGGFELALELTGIDASTITSRQAIGAVRREQFAEFMTPEMLATVTDAETM
;
A
#
# COMPACT_ATOMS: atom_id res chain seq x y z
N LEU A 1 -14.96 -32.14 -3.20
CA LEU A 1 -13.60 -32.46 -3.58
C LEU A 1 -12.77 -32.61 -2.30
N ASP A 2 -12.19 -33.79 -2.05
CA ASP A 2 -11.48 -34.14 -0.81
C ASP A 2 -9.97 -34.37 -1.02
N GLY A 3 -9.48 -34.00 -2.19
CA GLY A 3 -8.06 -34.12 -2.55
C GLY A 3 -7.57 -35.54 -2.85
N ARG A 4 -8.43 -36.56 -2.74
CA ARG A 4 -8.03 -37.94 -3.00
C ARG A 4 -7.86 -38.18 -4.51
N PHE A 5 -6.92 -39.04 -4.84
CA PHE A 5 -6.76 -39.52 -6.20
C PHE A 5 -8.07 -40.15 -6.70
N LYS A 6 -8.46 -39.81 -7.90
CA LYS A 6 -9.66 -40.34 -8.54
C LYS A 6 -9.31 -41.24 -9.71
N GLU A 7 -8.57 -40.74 -10.66
CA GLU A 7 -8.19 -41.46 -11.87
C GLU A 7 -6.99 -40.77 -12.55
N ALA A 8 -6.19 -41.53 -13.28
CA ALA A 8 -5.18 -41.02 -14.20
C ALA A 8 -5.38 -41.63 -15.59
N TYR A 9 -5.11 -40.84 -16.61
CA TYR A 9 -5.05 -41.36 -17.99
C TYR A 9 -3.70 -42.05 -18.18
N CYS A 10 -3.70 -43.21 -18.87
CA CYS A 10 -2.47 -43.94 -19.17
C CYS A 10 -1.71 -44.43 -17.89
N ASP A 11 -2.45 -44.99 -16.96
CA ASP A 11 -1.94 -45.38 -15.62
C ASP A 11 -1.28 -46.75 -15.57
N TRP A 12 -1.14 -47.48 -16.70
CA TRP A 12 -0.61 -48.83 -16.77
C TRP A 12 0.86 -48.96 -16.35
N GLU A 13 1.61 -47.88 -16.30
CA GLU A 13 3.01 -47.87 -15.83
C GLU A 13 3.15 -47.57 -14.35
N PHE A 14 2.05 -47.27 -13.66
CA PHE A 14 2.03 -46.93 -12.23
C PHE A 14 1.51 -48.07 -11.39
N ASP A 15 2.06 -48.23 -10.18
CA ASP A 15 1.51 -49.13 -9.19
C ASP A 15 0.15 -48.62 -8.71
N GLN A 16 -0.89 -49.41 -8.94
CA GLN A 16 -2.26 -49.03 -8.58
C GLN A 16 -2.48 -48.84 -7.08
N ALA A 17 -1.72 -49.57 -6.24
CA ALA A 17 -1.75 -49.40 -4.80
C ALA A 17 -1.18 -48.03 -4.37
N GLN A 18 -0.07 -47.62 -5.02
CA GLN A 18 0.51 -46.28 -4.77
C GLN A 18 -0.39 -45.18 -5.27
N LEU A 19 -1.03 -45.31 -6.43
CA LEU A 19 -1.95 -44.35 -6.95
C LEU A 19 -3.14 -44.16 -6.00
N ALA A 20 -3.67 -45.22 -5.42
CA ALA A 20 -4.80 -45.14 -4.49
C ALA A 20 -4.49 -44.40 -3.17
N GLU A 21 -3.22 -44.33 -2.82
CA GLU A 21 -2.73 -43.61 -1.62
C GLU A 21 -2.41 -42.13 -1.91
N LEU A 22 -2.41 -41.70 -3.17
CA LEU A 22 -2.10 -40.33 -3.51
C LEU A 22 -3.23 -39.39 -3.06
N THR A 23 -2.82 -38.34 -2.41
CA THR A 23 -3.69 -37.22 -2.03
C THR A 23 -2.99 -35.89 -2.36
N LEU A 24 -3.77 -34.86 -2.57
CA LEU A 24 -3.22 -33.51 -2.59
C LEU A 24 -2.74 -33.14 -1.19
N PRO A 25 -1.56 -32.51 -1.06
CA PRO A 25 -1.13 -32.00 0.24
C PRO A 25 -2.15 -31.04 0.82
N GLU A 26 -2.43 -31.17 2.12
CA GLU A 26 -3.26 -30.21 2.84
C GLU A 26 -2.47 -28.90 3.05
N VAL A 27 -3.19 -27.80 3.08
CA VAL A 27 -2.68 -26.47 3.42
C VAL A 27 -3.68 -25.77 4.31
N GLN A 28 -3.21 -24.90 5.20
CA GLN A 28 -4.08 -23.97 5.89
C GLN A 28 -4.53 -22.89 4.92
N VAL A 29 -5.81 -22.55 4.94
CA VAL A 29 -6.40 -21.52 4.08
C VAL A 29 -7.20 -20.55 4.93
N THR A 30 -7.01 -19.27 4.72
CA THR A 30 -7.85 -18.21 5.27
C THR A 30 -8.15 -17.16 4.22
N THR A 31 -9.13 -16.30 4.50
CA THR A 31 -9.46 -15.17 3.64
C THR A 31 -9.46 -13.88 4.46
N TRP A 32 -8.87 -12.83 3.91
CA TRP A 32 -8.92 -11.50 4.50
C TRP A 32 -8.83 -10.44 3.40
N GLY A 33 -9.67 -9.40 3.52
CA GLY A 33 -9.63 -8.24 2.63
C GLY A 33 -9.82 -8.58 1.14
N GLY A 34 -10.52 -9.69 0.81
CA GLY A 34 -10.69 -10.17 -0.55
C GLY A 34 -9.56 -11.06 -1.07
N TRP A 35 -8.51 -11.29 -0.29
CA TRP A 35 -7.44 -12.24 -0.62
C TRP A 35 -7.69 -13.61 -0.02
N VAL A 36 -7.23 -14.63 -0.73
CA VAL A 36 -7.09 -15.99 -0.23
C VAL A 36 -5.62 -16.20 0.13
N LEU A 37 -5.37 -16.54 1.39
CA LEU A 37 -4.05 -16.74 1.95
C LEU A 37 -3.88 -18.22 2.27
N ILE A 38 -2.70 -18.77 1.99
CA ILE A 38 -2.36 -20.16 2.26
C ILE A 38 -1.09 -20.27 3.08
N ASN A 39 -1.03 -21.27 3.93
CA ASN A 39 0.20 -21.67 4.63
C ASN A 39 0.40 -23.17 4.47
N MET A 40 1.61 -23.56 4.04
CA MET A 40 1.99 -24.96 3.88
C MET A 40 2.31 -25.65 5.20
N ASP A 41 2.55 -24.89 6.26
CA ASP A 41 2.75 -25.40 7.62
C ASP A 41 1.39 -25.58 8.29
N LEU A 42 1.00 -26.83 8.50
CA LEU A 42 -0.28 -27.19 9.13
C LEU A 42 -0.29 -26.89 10.62
N ASP A 43 0.87 -26.75 11.25
CA ASP A 43 1.03 -26.42 12.67
C ASP A 43 1.18 -24.90 12.90
N ALA A 44 1.14 -24.08 11.85
CA ALA A 44 1.25 -22.63 11.96
C ALA A 44 0.11 -22.05 12.80
N PRO A 45 0.38 -21.00 13.61
CA PRO A 45 -0.67 -20.27 14.31
C PRO A 45 -1.74 -19.74 13.37
N PRO A 46 -2.96 -19.50 13.86
CA PRO A 46 -4.01 -18.84 13.08
C PRO A 46 -3.54 -17.52 12.48
N PHE A 47 -4.02 -17.20 11.28
CA PHE A 47 -3.65 -15.99 10.56
C PHE A 47 -3.90 -14.71 11.37
N GLU A 48 -4.97 -14.69 12.18
CA GLU A 48 -5.33 -13.58 13.06
C GLU A 48 -4.23 -13.27 14.07
N ASN A 49 -3.53 -14.30 14.57
CA ASN A 49 -2.39 -14.10 15.48
C ASN A 49 -1.16 -13.53 14.75
N TYR A 50 -0.99 -13.93 13.49
CA TYR A 50 0.11 -13.45 12.64
C TYR A 50 -0.11 -12.00 12.20
N ALA A 51 -1.33 -11.63 11.84
CA ALA A 51 -1.66 -10.41 11.13
C ALA A 51 -2.51 -9.41 11.94
N ALA A 52 -2.71 -9.61 13.26
CA ALA A 52 -3.60 -8.79 14.08
C ALA A 52 -3.43 -7.29 13.87
N THR A 53 -2.20 -6.79 13.99
CA THR A 53 -1.87 -5.37 13.80
C THR A 53 -2.14 -4.89 12.36
N LEU A 54 -1.90 -5.73 11.36
CA LEU A 54 -2.22 -5.42 9.97
C LEU A 54 -3.74 -5.25 9.80
N MET A 55 -4.51 -6.19 10.34
CA MET A 55 -5.97 -6.17 10.25
C MET A 55 -6.55 -4.92 10.92
N GLU A 56 -6.05 -4.56 12.10
CA GLU A 56 -6.45 -3.33 12.80
C GLU A 56 -6.16 -2.06 12.00
N HIS A 57 -4.99 -1.99 11.35
CA HIS A 57 -4.61 -0.84 10.53
C HIS A 57 -5.50 -0.65 9.31
N PHE A 58 -5.96 -1.75 8.72
CA PHE A 58 -6.74 -1.71 7.48
C PHE A 58 -8.26 -1.71 7.68
N VAL A 59 -8.75 -1.85 8.91
CA VAL A 59 -10.19 -1.89 9.19
C VAL A 59 -10.96 -0.71 8.61
N ARG A 60 -10.37 0.48 8.65
CA ARG A 60 -10.98 1.72 8.12
C ARG A 60 -11.08 1.72 6.59
N TRP A 61 -10.24 0.98 5.92
CA TRP A 61 -10.13 0.99 4.46
C TRP A 61 -11.01 -0.04 3.77
N SER A 62 -11.70 -0.91 4.54
CA SER A 62 -12.57 -1.98 4.05
C SER A 62 -11.99 -2.68 2.81
N PRO A 63 -10.84 -3.37 2.93
CA PRO A 63 -10.19 -4.00 1.77
C PRO A 63 -11.11 -4.96 1.03
N GLU A 64 -12.04 -5.59 1.73
CA GLU A 64 -13.05 -6.53 1.20
C GLU A 64 -14.03 -5.90 0.21
N ASP A 65 -14.26 -4.59 0.32
CA ASP A 65 -15.16 -3.83 -0.56
C ASP A 65 -14.46 -3.28 -1.81
N ARG A 66 -13.17 -3.61 -1.99
CA ARG A 66 -12.34 -3.10 -3.09
C ARG A 66 -12.18 -4.13 -4.19
N TYR A 67 -11.91 -3.65 -5.40
CA TYR A 67 -11.61 -4.48 -6.55
C TYR A 67 -10.24 -4.12 -7.14
N VAL A 68 -9.65 -5.06 -7.86
CA VAL A 68 -8.39 -4.84 -8.58
C VAL A 68 -8.69 -4.06 -9.87
N SER A 69 -8.37 -2.79 -9.89
CA SER A 69 -8.58 -1.92 -11.05
C SER A 69 -7.49 -2.08 -12.12
N LEU A 70 -6.30 -2.47 -11.71
CA LEU A 70 -5.15 -2.67 -12.59
C LEU A 70 -4.24 -3.76 -12.02
N HIS A 71 -3.82 -4.67 -12.89
CA HIS A 71 -2.79 -5.66 -12.58
C HIS A 71 -1.63 -5.48 -13.55
N VAL A 72 -0.44 -5.18 -13.03
CA VAL A 72 0.80 -5.05 -13.82
C VAL A 72 1.78 -6.09 -13.32
N GLU A 73 2.33 -6.87 -14.23
CA GLU A 73 3.34 -7.87 -13.94
C GLU A 73 4.64 -7.55 -14.66
N LYS A 74 5.76 -7.58 -13.93
CA LYS A 74 7.09 -7.35 -14.47
C LYS A 74 8.09 -8.34 -13.89
N LYS A 75 8.85 -9.01 -14.77
CA LYS A 75 9.94 -9.89 -14.36
C LYS A 75 11.22 -9.09 -14.15
N ILE A 76 11.77 -9.12 -12.92
CA ILE A 76 12.98 -8.42 -12.55
C ILE A 76 14.09 -9.44 -12.27
N ARG A 77 15.31 -9.16 -12.73
CA ARG A 77 16.48 -10.03 -12.50
C ARG A 77 17.18 -9.63 -11.20
N CYS A 78 16.60 -9.97 -10.07
CA CYS A 78 17.19 -9.73 -8.75
C CYS A 78 16.73 -10.78 -7.74
N ASN A 79 17.36 -10.80 -6.57
CA ASN A 79 16.85 -11.57 -5.43
C ASN A 79 15.52 -10.91 -4.94
N TRP A 80 14.50 -11.73 -4.74
CA TRP A 80 13.18 -11.25 -4.33
C TRP A 80 13.21 -10.52 -2.97
N LYS A 81 14.09 -10.92 -2.04
CA LYS A 81 14.24 -10.25 -0.74
C LYS A 81 14.75 -8.82 -0.92
N ILE A 82 15.77 -8.63 -1.77
CA ILE A 82 16.30 -7.29 -2.09
C ILE A 82 15.23 -6.42 -2.76
N ALA A 83 14.45 -7.01 -3.67
CA ALA A 83 13.35 -6.27 -4.30
C ALA A 83 12.29 -5.83 -3.28
N MET A 84 11.96 -6.69 -2.31
CA MET A 84 11.01 -6.37 -1.26
C MET A 84 11.54 -5.34 -0.27
N GLU A 85 12.82 -5.42 0.10
CA GLU A 85 13.45 -4.50 1.04
C GLU A 85 13.39 -3.05 0.59
N ALA A 86 13.44 -2.77 -0.71
CA ALA A 86 13.27 -1.42 -1.25
C ALA A 86 11.90 -0.78 -0.92
N PHE A 87 10.90 -1.55 -0.54
CA PHE A 87 9.56 -1.05 -0.17
C PHE A 87 9.35 -0.89 1.34
N ILE A 88 10.33 -1.28 2.16
CA ILE A 88 10.27 -1.17 3.61
C ILE A 88 11.28 -0.17 4.18
N GLU A 89 11.93 0.60 3.32
CA GLU A 89 12.86 1.68 3.68
C GLU A 89 12.66 2.87 2.73
N SER A 90 13.23 4.03 3.06
CA SER A 90 13.13 5.25 2.23
C SER A 90 14.50 5.82 1.80
N TYR A 91 15.60 5.17 2.12
CA TYR A 91 16.95 5.63 1.78
C TYR A 91 17.20 5.74 0.28
N HIS A 92 16.68 4.79 -0.50
CA HIS A 92 16.86 4.80 -1.95
C HIS A 92 16.14 5.96 -2.64
N ALA A 93 15.11 6.54 -2.00
CA ALA A 93 14.28 7.58 -2.61
C ALA A 93 15.10 8.78 -3.10
N ILE A 94 16.08 9.23 -2.32
CA ILE A 94 16.94 10.38 -2.68
C ILE A 94 17.69 10.14 -4.00
N GLN A 95 18.17 8.92 -4.21
CA GLN A 95 18.99 8.59 -5.39
C GLN A 95 18.17 8.08 -6.58
N THR A 96 17.08 7.36 -6.29
CA THR A 96 16.32 6.61 -7.31
C THR A 96 15.06 7.34 -7.74
N HIS A 97 14.48 8.15 -6.84
CA HIS A 97 13.21 8.83 -7.05
C HIS A 97 13.26 10.34 -6.82
N PRO A 98 14.16 11.08 -7.48
CA PRO A 98 14.28 12.54 -7.29
C PRO A 98 12.96 13.28 -7.57
N GLN A 99 12.08 12.71 -8.40
CA GLN A 99 10.79 13.30 -8.77
C GLN A 99 9.78 13.39 -7.60
N ILE A 100 9.97 12.62 -6.52
CA ILE A 100 9.05 12.65 -5.37
C ILE A 100 9.58 13.49 -4.19
N LEU A 101 10.82 13.94 -4.24
CA LEU A 101 11.46 14.63 -3.12
C LEU A 101 10.83 15.98 -2.78
N GLY A 102 10.12 16.59 -3.74
CA GLY A 102 9.39 17.85 -3.54
C GLY A 102 8.16 17.72 -2.64
N PHE A 103 7.64 16.50 -2.44
CA PHE A 103 6.41 16.30 -1.67
C PHE A 103 6.45 15.07 -0.74
N THR A 104 7.55 14.33 -0.70
CA THR A 104 7.71 13.15 0.15
C THR A 104 8.84 13.37 1.14
N GLY A 105 8.47 13.54 2.42
CA GLY A 105 9.42 13.80 3.50
C GLY A 105 10.17 12.54 3.96
N GLY A 106 10.80 11.81 3.04
CA GLY A 106 11.41 10.50 3.26
C GLY A 106 12.36 10.43 4.46
N ASP A 107 13.19 11.46 4.69
CA ASP A 107 14.13 11.52 5.83
C ASP A 107 13.41 11.59 7.20
N ASN A 108 12.13 11.91 7.23
CA ASN A 108 11.27 11.90 8.41
C ASN A 108 10.40 10.65 8.50
N SER A 109 10.77 9.57 7.82
CA SER A 109 10.02 8.31 7.89
C SER A 109 10.18 7.68 9.27
N GLN A 110 9.05 7.22 9.80
CA GLN A 110 8.98 6.38 11.00
C GLN A 110 8.92 4.93 10.56
N TYR A 111 9.71 4.09 11.20
CA TYR A 111 9.72 2.66 10.97
C TYR A 111 9.31 1.92 12.25
N ASP A 112 8.22 1.19 12.19
CA ASP A 112 7.69 0.40 13.29
C ASP A 112 7.85 -1.10 13.00
N VAL A 113 8.20 -1.88 14.00
CA VAL A 113 8.29 -3.34 13.95
C VAL A 113 7.30 -3.95 14.94
N PHE A 114 6.47 -4.85 14.45
CA PHE A 114 5.44 -5.54 15.22
C PHE A 114 5.72 -7.04 15.24
N GLY A 115 6.33 -7.52 16.32
CA GLY A 115 6.76 -8.92 16.41
C GLY A 115 7.81 -9.30 15.36
N ASP A 116 7.76 -10.54 14.88
CA ASP A 116 8.78 -11.10 14.00
C ASP A 116 8.42 -11.02 12.50
N HIS A 117 7.19 -10.63 12.15
CA HIS A 117 6.64 -10.84 10.82
C HIS A 117 6.07 -9.59 10.16
N LEU A 118 5.88 -8.51 10.90
CA LEU A 118 5.21 -7.33 10.41
C LEU A 118 6.01 -6.07 10.71
N SER A 119 6.15 -5.22 9.71
CA SER A 119 6.71 -3.89 9.86
C SER A 119 5.86 -2.87 9.10
N ARG A 120 6.00 -1.61 9.48
CA ARG A 120 5.32 -0.49 8.86
C ARG A 120 6.27 0.68 8.68
N THR A 121 6.28 1.27 7.50
CA THR A 121 6.91 2.56 7.27
C THR A 121 5.83 3.63 7.12
N ILE A 122 5.95 4.71 7.87
CA ILE A 122 5.11 5.89 7.75
C ILE A 122 5.98 7.04 7.27
N THR A 123 5.67 7.59 6.11
CA THR A 123 6.40 8.71 5.52
C THR A 123 5.47 9.91 5.41
N ALA A 124 5.93 11.07 5.88
CA ALA A 124 5.17 12.31 5.74
C ALA A 124 5.03 12.67 4.25
N GLN A 125 3.82 12.96 3.83
CA GLN A 125 3.49 13.42 2.49
C GLN A 125 3.12 14.91 2.50
N GLY A 126 3.18 15.55 1.34
CA GLY A 126 2.84 16.96 1.19
C GLY A 126 3.87 17.93 1.77
N ILE A 127 5.07 17.46 2.07
CA ILE A 127 6.23 18.28 2.44
C ILE A 127 7.45 17.84 1.64
N PRO A 128 8.36 18.74 1.29
CA PRO A 128 9.60 18.34 0.64
C PRO A 128 10.45 17.49 1.59
N ASN A 129 11.33 16.66 1.01
CA ASN A 129 12.32 15.92 1.78
C ASN A 129 13.17 16.88 2.61
N PRO A 130 13.32 16.69 3.94
CA PRO A 130 14.04 17.64 4.80
C PRO A 130 15.47 17.95 4.37
N GLY A 131 16.20 16.95 3.87
CA GLY A 131 17.55 17.14 3.35
C GLY A 131 17.61 17.88 2.00
N GLN A 132 16.47 18.25 1.41
CA GLN A 132 16.33 18.92 0.11
C GLN A 132 15.32 20.07 0.15
N ALA A 133 14.83 20.46 1.34
CA ALA A 133 13.72 21.40 1.50
C ALA A 133 13.96 22.76 0.83
N ASP A 134 15.18 23.25 0.85
CA ASP A 134 15.62 24.54 0.25
C ASP A 134 15.57 24.53 -1.30
N ARG A 135 15.38 23.37 -1.91
CA ARG A 135 15.32 23.23 -3.37
C ARG A 135 13.91 23.32 -3.92
N TYR A 136 12.90 23.31 -3.05
CA TYR A 136 11.49 23.27 -3.45
C TYR A 136 10.73 24.42 -2.81
N SER A 137 10.02 25.17 -3.60
CA SER A 137 9.02 26.12 -3.12
C SER A 137 7.74 25.40 -2.68
N VAL A 138 6.89 26.10 -1.93
CA VAL A 138 5.56 25.58 -1.57
C VAL A 138 4.75 25.29 -2.83
N GLN A 139 4.80 26.17 -3.83
CA GLN A 139 4.11 25.98 -5.12
C GLN A 139 4.56 24.68 -5.80
N GLU A 140 5.86 24.45 -5.98
CA GLU A 140 6.38 23.25 -6.61
C GLU A 140 5.96 21.98 -5.86
N SER A 141 5.97 22.01 -4.52
CA SER A 141 5.50 20.89 -3.70
C SER A 141 4.01 20.60 -3.92
N VAL A 142 3.18 21.64 -3.99
CA VAL A 142 1.75 21.50 -4.21
C VAL A 142 1.46 20.96 -5.61
N GLU A 143 2.04 21.58 -6.63
CA GLU A 143 1.79 21.21 -8.04
C GLU A 143 2.32 19.81 -8.38
N SER A 144 3.35 19.34 -7.68
CA SER A 144 3.84 17.97 -7.80
C SER A 144 2.80 16.91 -7.37
N MET A 145 1.89 17.25 -6.45
CA MET A 145 0.84 16.35 -5.96
C MET A 145 -0.53 16.60 -6.59
N THR A 146 -0.81 17.82 -6.98
CA THR A 146 -2.16 18.24 -7.42
C THR A 146 -2.23 18.55 -8.92
N GLY A 147 -1.09 18.66 -9.58
CA GLY A 147 -0.96 19.04 -10.97
C GLY A 147 -0.78 20.55 -11.14
N PRO A 148 -0.51 21.00 -12.37
CA PRO A 148 -0.33 22.42 -12.73
C PRO A 148 -1.57 23.24 -12.36
N GLY A 149 -1.35 24.41 -11.77
CA GLY A 149 -2.45 25.31 -11.31
C GLY A 149 -3.04 24.93 -9.96
N GLY A 150 -2.57 23.84 -9.33
CA GLY A 150 -3.09 23.42 -8.02
C GLY A 150 -2.76 24.40 -6.90
N PHE A 151 -1.66 25.12 -7.01
CA PHE A 151 -1.32 26.15 -6.01
C PHE A 151 -2.27 27.35 -6.06
N GLU A 152 -2.54 27.87 -7.24
CA GLU A 152 -3.49 28.96 -7.45
C GLU A 152 -4.91 28.57 -6.97
N LEU A 153 -5.35 27.37 -7.31
CA LEU A 153 -6.63 26.83 -6.82
C LEU A 153 -6.65 26.74 -5.30
N ALA A 154 -5.56 26.32 -4.66
CA ALA A 154 -5.47 26.25 -3.21
C ALA A 154 -5.62 27.64 -2.55
N LEU A 155 -5.00 28.67 -3.12
CA LEU A 155 -5.14 30.04 -2.63
C LEU A 155 -6.59 30.53 -2.75
N GLU A 156 -7.26 30.22 -3.86
CA GLU A 156 -8.67 30.55 -4.07
C GLU A 156 -9.58 29.85 -3.06
N LEU A 157 -9.41 28.54 -2.88
CA LEU A 157 -10.22 27.73 -1.97
C LEU A 157 -10.03 28.10 -0.49
N THR A 158 -8.81 28.45 -0.08
CA THR A 158 -8.49 28.70 1.33
C THR A 158 -8.59 30.17 1.70
N GLY A 159 -8.38 31.10 0.76
CA GLY A 159 -8.22 32.52 1.04
C GLY A 159 -6.94 32.86 1.83
N ILE A 160 -6.01 31.91 1.98
CA ILE A 160 -4.75 32.11 2.70
C ILE A 160 -3.74 32.77 1.77
N ASP A 161 -2.96 33.71 2.32
CA ASP A 161 -1.91 34.39 1.55
C ASP A 161 -0.80 33.43 1.12
N ALA A 162 -0.32 33.60 -0.11
CA ALA A 162 0.71 32.77 -0.72
C ALA A 162 2.03 32.70 0.09
N SER A 163 2.33 33.74 0.89
CA SER A 163 3.53 33.78 1.73
C SER A 163 3.38 33.02 3.04
N THR A 164 2.17 32.61 3.42
CA THR A 164 1.87 31.99 4.71
C THR A 164 1.25 30.61 4.61
N ILE A 165 0.69 30.25 3.47
CA ILE A 165 0.11 28.92 3.24
C ILE A 165 1.20 27.86 3.28
N THR A 166 0.94 26.75 3.97
CA THR A 166 1.81 25.59 3.92
C THR A 166 1.42 24.65 2.78
N SER A 167 2.37 23.88 2.28
CA SER A 167 2.10 22.90 1.21
C SER A 167 0.99 21.92 1.59
N ARG A 168 0.95 21.44 2.84
CA ARG A 168 -0.08 20.51 3.31
C ARG A 168 -1.48 21.16 3.36
N GLN A 169 -1.58 22.41 3.78
CA GLN A 169 -2.86 23.14 3.74
C GLN A 169 -3.37 23.29 2.30
N ALA A 170 -2.49 23.64 1.39
CA ALA A 170 -2.81 23.81 -0.01
C ALA A 170 -3.23 22.49 -0.66
N ILE A 171 -2.44 21.42 -0.50
CA ILE A 171 -2.74 20.09 -1.03
C ILE A 171 -4.06 19.58 -0.46
N GLY A 172 -4.26 19.71 0.85
CA GLY A 172 -5.48 19.28 1.52
C GLY A 172 -6.73 19.95 0.96
N ALA A 173 -6.68 21.25 0.70
CA ALA A 173 -7.80 22.00 0.11
C ALA A 173 -8.13 21.49 -1.31
N VAL A 174 -7.13 21.36 -2.18
CA VAL A 174 -7.32 20.88 -3.56
C VAL A 174 -7.82 19.43 -3.58
N ARG A 175 -7.27 18.57 -2.73
CA ARG A 175 -7.72 17.17 -2.65
C ARG A 175 -9.15 17.04 -2.16
N ARG A 176 -9.57 17.84 -1.20
CA ARG A 176 -10.99 17.87 -0.75
C ARG A 176 -11.93 18.29 -1.87
N GLU A 177 -11.55 19.26 -2.66
CA GLU A 177 -12.31 19.66 -3.83
C GLU A 177 -12.42 18.53 -4.87
N GLN A 178 -11.29 17.85 -5.15
CA GLN A 178 -11.28 16.67 -6.03
C GLN A 178 -12.14 15.52 -5.48
N PHE A 179 -12.12 15.28 -4.17
CA PHE A 179 -12.93 14.23 -3.54
C PHE A 179 -14.43 14.55 -3.59
N ALA A 180 -14.80 15.83 -3.61
CA ALA A 180 -16.19 16.24 -3.71
C ALA A 180 -16.87 15.80 -5.02
N GLU A 181 -16.10 15.45 -6.05
CA GLU A 181 -16.64 14.85 -7.29
C GLU A 181 -17.18 13.41 -7.08
N PHE A 182 -16.68 12.69 -6.06
CA PHE A 182 -16.94 11.26 -5.87
C PHE A 182 -17.56 10.92 -4.51
N MET A 183 -17.57 11.88 -3.57
CA MET A 183 -18.01 11.69 -2.19
C MET A 183 -19.20 12.58 -1.88
N THR A 184 -20.13 12.09 -1.04
CA THR A 184 -21.17 12.95 -0.49
C THR A 184 -20.59 13.95 0.52
N PRO A 185 -21.27 15.06 0.81
CA PRO A 185 -20.82 16.00 1.83
C PRO A 185 -20.58 15.37 3.21
N GLU A 186 -21.41 14.38 3.58
CA GLU A 186 -21.28 13.65 4.84
C GLU A 186 -20.01 12.79 4.86
N MET A 187 -19.71 12.10 3.76
CA MET A 187 -18.46 11.31 3.61
C MET A 187 -17.25 12.24 3.63
N LEU A 188 -17.30 13.34 2.86
CA LEU A 188 -16.20 14.31 2.78
C LEU A 188 -15.89 14.95 4.14
N ALA A 189 -16.90 15.17 4.99
CA ALA A 189 -16.71 15.69 6.34
C ALA A 189 -15.94 14.74 7.26
N THR A 190 -15.88 13.43 6.95
CA THR A 190 -15.11 12.45 7.72
C THR A 190 -13.67 12.34 7.28
N VAL A 191 -13.29 12.89 6.12
CA VAL A 191 -11.92 12.84 5.60
C VAL A 191 -11.01 13.73 6.43
N THR A 192 -9.97 13.13 7.02
CA THR A 192 -8.97 13.88 7.80
C THR A 192 -7.93 14.52 6.88
N ASP A 193 -7.19 15.50 7.40
CA ASP A 193 -6.09 16.12 6.65
C ASP A 193 -5.00 15.12 6.28
N ALA A 194 -4.79 14.08 7.10
CA ALA A 194 -3.85 13.02 6.79
C ALA A 194 -4.30 12.15 5.60
N GLU A 195 -5.60 12.03 5.36
CA GLU A 195 -6.16 11.25 4.25
C GLU A 195 -6.23 12.03 2.93
N THR A 196 -5.99 13.33 2.98
CA THR A 196 -5.84 14.16 1.79
C THR A 196 -4.41 14.13 1.22
N MET A 197 -3.44 13.56 1.94
CA MET A 197 -2.04 13.40 1.56
C MET A 197 -1.79 11.98 1.03
#